data_ff1bfb5ad23bdcb95be212512f6241e2
#
_entry.id   ff1bfb5ad23bdcb95be212512f6241e2
#
_cell.length_a   1.000
_cell.length_b   1.000
_cell.length_c   1.000
_cell.angle_alpha   90.00
_cell.angle_beta   90.00
_cell.angle_gamma   90.00
#
_symmetry.space_group_name_H-M   'P 1'
#
loop_
_entity.id
_entity.type
_entity.pdbx_description
1 polymer ?
#
loop_
_entity_poly.entity_id
_entity_poly.type
_entity_poly.pdbx_seq_one_letter_code
_entity_poly.pdbx_strand_id
1 'polypeptide(L)'
;MTIRRQLMNFGPRSTDYRVGAGALDELPRLFSGVVARPQRALLVLDDCQPADRVETVERALIDSGFKVSRHVIDSATDLSMFSSVEPVLAALDGADITSEDLMVALGDSALIGLCSFAARMWCDGVACAAIPTSLDAMVSVCTEMPCLSSASGMPEISLKPHLALCVCDLDFVLDAPVGQNGLGYVKIVAAYLSESRRCWEGCESAVAAIRQGSASAFTDALCTVQSSRLDIVKSVSPSTRQSLMYGKVTARALRSCLGDEVPEYQLLAEGMRFEARVAHEVLDFSIEDVFAQDDRLEELGIEELAFKLDAHEFVEAIKAERFRHANRFLLSLPKYPGTIRLTSVDDEVLMRHATAYLASRAELLTE
;
A
#
# COMPACT_ATOMS: atom_id res chain seq x y z
N MET A 1 23.57 9.60 -5.97
CA MET A 1 22.95 8.41 -6.63
C MET A 1 21.93 8.88 -7.65
N THR A 2 21.61 8.09 -8.67
CA THR A 2 20.70 8.52 -9.74
C THR A 2 19.26 8.27 -9.30
N ILE A 3 18.45 9.33 -9.23
CA ILE A 3 17.01 9.20 -8.97
C ILE A 3 16.33 8.64 -10.22
N ARG A 4 15.67 7.51 -10.05
CA ARG A 4 14.96 6.84 -11.14
C ARG A 4 13.61 7.48 -11.36
N ARG A 5 13.27 7.68 -12.62
CA ARG A 5 11.98 8.19 -13.06
C ARG A 5 11.16 7.08 -13.69
N GLN A 6 9.89 6.97 -13.29
CA GLN A 6 8.91 6.14 -13.95
C GLN A 6 7.63 6.95 -14.18
N LEU A 7 7.24 7.14 -15.45
CA LEU A 7 5.98 7.78 -15.77
C LEU A 7 4.87 6.73 -15.78
N MET A 8 3.95 6.85 -14.85
CA MET A 8 2.80 5.94 -14.71
C MET A 8 1.61 6.55 -15.44
N ASN A 9 1.20 5.96 -16.56
CA ASN A 9 0.13 6.47 -17.39
C ASN A 9 -1.19 5.75 -17.10
N PHE A 10 -2.18 6.48 -16.57
CA PHE A 10 -3.53 5.98 -16.24
C PHE A 10 -4.59 6.39 -17.30
N GLY A 11 -4.19 6.67 -18.52
CA GLY A 11 -5.04 7.17 -19.58
C GLY A 11 -4.98 8.69 -19.71
N PRO A 12 -6.02 9.44 -19.32
CA PRO A 12 -6.02 10.90 -19.44
C PRO A 12 -5.08 11.61 -18.44
N ARG A 13 -4.54 10.87 -17.49
CA ARG A 13 -3.69 11.37 -16.39
C ARG A 13 -2.46 10.49 -16.23
N SER A 14 -1.39 11.09 -15.74
CA SER A 14 -0.15 10.38 -15.44
C SER A 14 0.43 10.85 -14.11
N THR A 15 1.12 9.94 -13.41
CA THR A 15 1.91 10.24 -12.22
C THR A 15 3.38 10.19 -12.57
N ASP A 16 4.13 11.23 -12.26
CA ASP A 16 5.60 11.22 -12.32
C ASP A 16 6.12 10.60 -11.02
N TYR A 17 6.49 9.33 -11.07
CA TYR A 17 7.03 8.59 -9.93
C TYR A 17 8.55 8.70 -9.93
N ARG A 18 9.11 9.17 -8.81
CA ARG A 18 10.54 9.37 -8.59
C ARG A 18 10.98 8.56 -7.38
N VAL A 19 12.09 7.83 -7.50
CA VAL A 19 12.61 7.01 -6.41
C VAL A 19 14.11 6.96 -6.41
N GLY A 20 14.71 7.12 -5.24
CA GLY A 20 16.14 7.03 -5.01
C GLY A 20 16.55 7.63 -3.68
N ALA A 21 17.75 7.34 -3.21
CA ALA A 21 18.32 7.97 -2.03
C ALA A 21 18.65 9.45 -2.33
N GLY A 22 18.28 10.35 -1.41
CA GLY A 22 18.42 11.80 -1.60
C GLY A 22 17.43 12.40 -2.59
N ALA A 23 16.25 11.77 -2.79
CA ALA A 23 15.26 12.25 -3.75
C ALA A 23 14.65 13.61 -3.39
N LEU A 24 14.70 14.00 -2.10
CA LEU A 24 14.25 15.31 -1.65
C LEU A 24 15.08 16.46 -2.24
N ASP A 25 16.34 16.24 -2.58
CA ASP A 25 17.22 17.27 -3.17
C ASP A 25 16.73 17.74 -4.54
N GLU A 26 15.94 16.89 -5.24
CA GLU A 26 15.37 17.21 -6.53
C GLU A 26 14.02 17.97 -6.44
N LEU A 27 13.43 18.12 -5.26
CA LEU A 27 12.09 18.70 -5.07
C LEU A 27 11.93 20.09 -5.71
N PRO A 28 12.87 21.05 -5.61
CA PRO A 28 12.68 22.37 -6.21
C PRO A 28 12.46 22.29 -7.73
N ARG A 29 13.22 21.42 -8.40
CA ARG A 29 13.10 21.19 -9.83
C ARG A 29 11.79 20.45 -10.19
N LEU A 30 11.38 19.49 -9.36
CA LEU A 30 10.18 18.69 -9.59
C LEU A 30 8.92 19.52 -9.39
N PHE A 31 8.82 20.27 -8.29
CA PHE A 31 7.66 21.11 -7.99
C PHE A 31 7.40 22.19 -9.03
N SER A 32 8.46 22.82 -9.54
CA SER A 32 8.33 23.85 -10.59
C SER A 32 7.70 23.31 -11.89
N GLY A 33 7.70 21.99 -12.08
CA GLY A 33 7.14 21.33 -13.27
C GLY A 33 5.75 20.69 -13.06
N VAL A 34 5.19 20.71 -11.84
CA VAL A 34 3.90 20.03 -11.55
C VAL A 34 2.71 20.85 -12.04
N VAL A 35 2.77 22.17 -11.91
CA VAL A 35 1.74 23.11 -12.34
C VAL A 35 2.31 24.11 -13.35
N ALA A 36 1.45 24.68 -14.19
CA ALA A 36 1.91 25.59 -15.23
C ALA A 36 2.52 26.89 -14.70
N ARG A 37 2.00 27.38 -13.57
CA ARG A 37 2.47 28.60 -12.89
C ARG A 37 2.37 28.42 -11.38
N PRO A 38 3.48 28.23 -10.66
CA PRO A 38 3.47 28.15 -9.21
C PRO A 38 2.90 29.44 -8.58
N GLN A 39 1.88 29.31 -7.74
CA GLN A 39 1.30 30.41 -6.98
C GLN A 39 1.10 30.03 -5.51
N ARG A 40 0.21 29.08 -5.23
CA ARG A 40 -0.09 28.63 -3.87
C ARG A 40 0.12 27.14 -3.74
N ALA A 41 0.56 26.71 -2.57
CA ALA A 41 0.63 25.31 -2.20
C ALA A 41 0.10 25.10 -0.79
N LEU A 42 -0.71 24.06 -0.60
CA LEU A 42 -1.07 23.55 0.72
C LEU A 42 -0.21 22.34 1.04
N LEU A 43 0.66 22.45 2.04
CA LEU A 43 1.42 21.33 2.60
C LEU A 43 0.63 20.70 3.74
N VAL A 44 0.23 19.43 3.57
CA VAL A 44 -0.49 18.63 4.57
C VAL A 44 0.45 17.56 5.12
N LEU A 45 0.53 17.47 6.43
CA LEU A 45 1.39 16.53 7.17
C LEU A 45 0.74 16.19 8.52
N ASP A 46 1.24 15.15 9.18
CA ASP A 46 0.93 14.88 10.58
C ASP A 46 1.94 15.55 11.53
N ASP A 47 1.59 15.67 12.81
CA ASP A 47 2.41 16.31 13.84
C ASP A 47 3.63 15.45 14.27
N CYS A 48 3.74 14.21 13.80
CA CYS A 48 4.88 13.33 14.06
C CYS A 48 6.03 13.52 13.06
N GLN A 49 5.86 14.31 11.99
CA GLN A 49 6.92 14.50 11.00
C GLN A 49 8.09 15.27 11.61
N PRO A 50 9.36 14.81 11.41
CA PRO A 50 10.56 15.53 11.85
C PRO A 50 10.62 16.95 11.25
N ALA A 51 10.95 17.92 12.10
CA ALA A 51 10.94 19.34 11.71
C ALA A 51 11.88 19.66 10.53
N ASP A 52 13.05 19.04 10.48
CA ASP A 52 14.04 19.20 9.41
C ASP A 52 13.51 18.72 8.05
N ARG A 53 12.75 17.62 8.06
CA ARG A 53 12.08 17.10 6.87
C ARG A 53 11.00 18.06 6.38
N VAL A 54 10.18 18.55 7.30
CA VAL A 54 9.10 19.51 6.98
C VAL A 54 9.70 20.79 6.40
N GLU A 55 10.77 21.33 7.03
CA GLU A 55 11.47 22.53 6.55
C GLU A 55 12.09 22.33 5.16
N THR A 56 12.64 21.14 4.88
CA THR A 56 13.22 20.81 3.58
C THR A 56 12.14 20.86 2.49
N VAL A 57 10.98 20.25 2.72
CA VAL A 57 9.88 20.25 1.77
C VAL A 57 9.29 21.64 1.57
N GLU A 58 9.07 22.38 2.65
CA GLU A 58 8.55 23.74 2.59
C GLU A 58 9.49 24.70 1.85
N ARG A 59 10.79 24.63 2.15
CA ARG A 59 11.80 25.42 1.44
C ARG A 59 11.81 25.10 -0.06
N ALA A 60 11.75 23.81 -0.41
CA ALA A 60 11.68 23.40 -1.80
C ALA A 60 10.45 23.97 -2.54
N LEU A 61 9.30 24.07 -1.88
CA LEU A 61 8.10 24.71 -2.42
C LEU A 61 8.29 26.21 -2.61
N ILE A 62 8.86 26.91 -1.62
CA ILE A 62 9.16 28.36 -1.68
C ILE A 62 10.15 28.64 -2.82
N ASP A 63 11.23 27.88 -2.92
CA ASP A 63 12.26 28.00 -3.96
C ASP A 63 11.67 27.72 -5.36
N SER A 64 10.58 26.93 -5.45
CA SER A 64 9.84 26.69 -6.67
C SER A 64 8.82 27.78 -7.02
N GLY A 65 8.69 28.81 -6.18
CA GLY A 65 7.83 29.99 -6.41
C GLY A 65 6.44 29.89 -5.79
N PHE A 66 6.17 28.92 -4.91
CA PHE A 66 4.88 28.83 -4.22
C PHE A 66 4.83 29.67 -2.95
N LYS A 67 3.66 30.28 -2.68
CA LYS A 67 3.27 30.74 -1.35
C LYS A 67 2.71 29.53 -0.61
N VAL A 68 3.39 29.10 0.46
CA VAL A 68 3.05 27.88 1.19
C VAL A 68 2.11 28.18 2.37
N SER A 69 1.04 27.40 2.48
CA SER A 69 0.23 27.25 3.70
C SER A 69 0.43 25.84 4.25
N ARG A 70 0.38 25.67 5.57
CA ARG A 70 0.49 24.36 6.23
C ARG A 70 -0.84 23.96 6.85
N HIS A 71 -1.14 22.68 6.76
CA HIS A 71 -2.19 22.04 7.55
C HIS A 71 -1.59 20.82 8.26
N VAL A 72 -1.54 20.87 9.58
CA VAL A 72 -1.01 19.79 10.42
C VAL A 72 -2.17 19.02 10.99
N ILE A 73 -2.19 17.72 10.75
CA ILE A 73 -3.21 16.80 11.26
C ILE A 73 -2.67 16.16 12.54
N ASP A 74 -3.48 16.13 13.58
CA ASP A 74 -3.16 15.41 14.82
C ASP A 74 -3.02 13.90 14.50
N SER A 75 -1.90 13.32 14.87
CA SER A 75 -1.59 11.89 14.65
C SER A 75 -2.56 10.93 15.33
N ALA A 76 -3.32 11.39 16.32
CA ALA A 76 -4.41 10.63 16.94
C ALA A 76 -5.70 10.61 16.09
N THR A 77 -5.76 11.38 14.99
CA THR A 77 -6.93 11.42 14.11
C THR A 77 -7.03 10.12 13.31
N ASP A 78 -8.22 9.52 13.30
CA ASP A 78 -8.49 8.37 12.43
C ASP A 78 -8.63 8.83 10.96
N LEU A 79 -7.55 8.71 10.21
CA LEU A 79 -7.49 9.09 8.79
C LEU A 79 -8.27 8.14 7.88
N SER A 80 -8.76 7.02 8.40
CA SER A 80 -9.59 6.09 7.64
C SER A 80 -11.04 6.55 7.51
N MET A 81 -11.47 7.53 8.30
CA MET A 81 -12.85 8.02 8.33
C MET A 81 -13.10 9.08 7.25
N PHE A 82 -14.26 9.01 6.60
CA PHE A 82 -14.69 10.03 5.63
C PHE A 82 -14.82 11.44 6.26
N SER A 83 -15.19 11.51 7.54
CA SER A 83 -15.24 12.77 8.29
C SER A 83 -13.90 13.51 8.36
N SER A 84 -12.77 12.79 8.22
CA SER A 84 -11.44 13.38 8.21
C SER A 84 -11.11 14.15 6.91
N VAL A 85 -11.96 14.03 5.89
CA VAL A 85 -11.83 14.79 4.64
C VAL A 85 -12.20 16.26 4.84
N GLU A 86 -13.22 16.55 5.65
CA GLU A 86 -13.75 17.92 5.85
C GLU A 86 -12.70 18.92 6.35
N PRO A 87 -11.86 18.61 7.36
CA PRO A 87 -10.77 19.48 7.79
C PRO A 87 -9.76 19.82 6.69
N VAL A 88 -9.46 18.83 5.82
CA VAL A 88 -8.55 19.04 4.70
C VAL A 88 -9.18 19.94 3.63
N LEU A 89 -10.48 19.78 3.35
CA LEU A 89 -11.21 20.67 2.44
C LEU A 89 -11.29 22.10 3.00
N ALA A 90 -11.54 22.25 4.32
CA ALA A 90 -11.51 23.56 4.97
C ALA A 90 -10.10 24.21 4.92
N ALA A 91 -9.03 23.43 5.00
CA ALA A 91 -7.69 23.93 4.85
C ALA A 91 -7.38 24.39 3.41
N LEU A 92 -7.91 23.70 2.39
CA LEU A 92 -7.81 24.10 0.99
C LEU A 92 -8.52 25.44 0.76
N ASP A 93 -9.73 25.61 1.31
CA ASP A 93 -10.49 26.85 1.26
C ASP A 93 -9.76 28.00 1.96
N GLY A 94 -9.32 27.78 3.20
CA GLY A 94 -8.59 28.77 4.00
C GLY A 94 -7.24 29.19 3.41
N ALA A 95 -6.65 28.37 2.55
CA ALA A 95 -5.42 28.67 1.81
C ALA A 95 -5.67 29.29 0.41
N ASP A 96 -6.91 29.55 0.05
CA ASP A 96 -7.35 30.02 -1.27
C ASP A 96 -6.85 29.14 -2.43
N ILE A 97 -6.77 27.82 -2.25
CA ILE A 97 -6.29 26.87 -3.27
C ILE A 97 -7.31 26.77 -4.41
N THR A 98 -6.84 26.88 -5.63
CA THR A 98 -7.63 26.74 -6.86
C THR A 98 -7.22 25.47 -7.63
N SER A 99 -7.90 25.17 -8.73
CA SER A 99 -7.54 24.04 -9.62
C SER A 99 -6.16 24.16 -10.27
N GLU A 100 -5.55 25.36 -10.28
CA GLU A 100 -4.24 25.64 -10.86
C GLU A 100 -3.09 25.60 -9.83
N ASP A 101 -3.42 25.43 -8.56
CA ASP A 101 -2.49 25.36 -7.44
C ASP A 101 -2.05 23.91 -7.11
N LEU A 102 -1.29 23.76 -6.04
CA LEU A 102 -0.71 22.47 -5.64
C LEU A 102 -1.09 22.10 -4.22
N MET A 103 -1.48 20.84 -4.03
CA MET A 103 -1.54 20.18 -2.72
C MET A 103 -0.35 19.25 -2.60
N VAL A 104 0.35 19.26 -1.47
CA VAL A 104 1.48 18.37 -1.16
C VAL A 104 1.15 17.59 0.10
N ALA A 105 1.19 16.27 0.03
CA ALA A 105 0.99 15.37 1.15
C ALA A 105 2.34 14.75 1.57
N LEU A 106 2.78 15.02 2.80
CA LEU A 106 3.99 14.45 3.40
C LEU A 106 3.58 13.52 4.53
N GLY A 107 3.70 12.20 4.34
CA GLY A 107 3.28 11.25 5.37
C GLY A 107 3.20 9.80 4.88
N ASP A 108 2.45 9.01 5.64
CA ASP A 108 2.19 7.61 5.37
C ASP A 108 1.10 7.39 4.28
N SER A 109 0.73 6.14 4.06
CA SER A 109 -0.29 5.76 3.07
C SER A 109 -1.68 6.28 3.42
N ALA A 110 -2.04 6.38 4.70
CA ALA A 110 -3.35 6.86 5.14
C ALA A 110 -3.49 8.36 4.90
N LEU A 111 -2.50 9.16 5.30
CA LEU A 111 -2.46 10.60 5.08
C LEU A 111 -2.47 10.95 3.60
N ILE A 112 -1.60 10.31 2.81
CA ILE A 112 -1.55 10.55 1.36
C ILE A 112 -2.85 10.12 0.68
N GLY A 113 -3.45 9.03 1.13
CA GLY A 113 -4.75 8.56 0.66
C GLY A 113 -5.86 9.60 0.90
N LEU A 114 -5.95 10.11 2.12
CA LEU A 114 -6.90 11.16 2.51
C LEU A 114 -6.71 12.44 1.65
N CYS A 115 -5.46 12.89 1.52
CA CYS A 115 -5.11 14.05 0.71
C CYS A 115 -5.44 13.86 -0.78
N SER A 116 -5.08 12.71 -1.35
CA SER A 116 -5.43 12.37 -2.74
C SER A 116 -6.94 12.35 -2.97
N PHE A 117 -7.71 11.90 -1.96
CA PHE A 117 -9.17 11.91 -1.98
C PHE A 117 -9.71 13.34 -1.96
N ALA A 118 -9.27 14.18 -1.00
CA ALA A 118 -9.67 15.58 -0.89
C ALA A 118 -9.31 16.40 -2.13
N ALA A 119 -8.07 16.25 -2.63
CA ALA A 119 -7.60 16.91 -3.86
C ALA A 119 -8.46 16.58 -5.08
N ARG A 120 -8.98 15.35 -5.13
CA ARG A 120 -9.85 14.90 -6.22
C ARG A 120 -11.24 15.54 -6.18
N MET A 121 -11.71 15.89 -5.00
CA MET A 121 -13.03 16.53 -4.79
C MET A 121 -12.96 18.07 -4.95
N TRP A 122 -11.80 18.68 -4.69
CA TRP A 122 -11.65 20.13 -4.67
C TRP A 122 -11.54 20.71 -6.10
N CYS A 123 -12.36 21.70 -6.42
CA CYS A 123 -12.33 22.45 -7.69
C CYS A 123 -12.25 21.57 -8.95
N ASP A 124 -13.01 20.47 -8.99
CA ASP A 124 -12.97 19.45 -10.06
C ASP A 124 -11.60 18.73 -10.22
N GLY A 125 -10.76 18.87 -9.23
CA GLY A 125 -9.46 18.24 -9.08
C GLY A 125 -8.29 19.21 -9.08
N VAL A 126 -7.58 19.30 -7.96
CA VAL A 126 -6.32 20.03 -7.81
C VAL A 126 -5.14 19.07 -7.96
N ALA A 127 -4.01 19.57 -8.49
CA ALA A 127 -2.79 18.78 -8.57
C ALA A 127 -2.34 18.35 -7.16
N CYS A 128 -2.05 17.06 -6.98
CA CYS A 128 -1.58 16.50 -5.72
C CYS A 128 -0.21 15.86 -5.91
N ALA A 129 0.76 16.29 -5.11
CA ALA A 129 2.07 15.67 -5.00
C ALA A 129 2.18 14.90 -3.67
N ALA A 130 2.79 13.72 -3.70
CA ALA A 130 3.01 12.90 -2.51
C ALA A 130 4.50 12.74 -2.21
N ILE A 131 4.85 12.81 -0.93
CA ILE A 131 6.16 12.48 -0.40
C ILE A 131 5.94 11.38 0.66
N PRO A 132 5.96 10.11 0.24
CA PRO A 132 5.77 8.97 1.13
C PRO A 132 6.90 8.86 2.14
N THR A 133 6.57 8.69 3.43
CA THR A 133 7.54 8.55 4.53
C THR A 133 7.73 7.12 5.03
N SER A 134 6.97 6.16 4.46
CA SER A 134 7.08 4.73 4.77
C SER A 134 7.20 3.89 3.49
N LEU A 135 7.79 2.71 3.59
CA LEU A 135 7.92 1.80 2.45
C LEU A 135 6.55 1.36 1.92
N ASP A 136 5.57 1.15 2.81
CA ASP A 136 4.20 0.85 2.40
C ASP A 136 3.59 1.96 1.54
N ALA A 137 3.75 3.21 1.95
CA ALA A 137 3.27 4.35 1.17
C ALA A 137 3.97 4.43 -0.20
N MET A 138 5.31 4.22 -0.26
CA MET A 138 6.06 4.19 -1.52
C MET A 138 5.55 3.11 -2.50
N VAL A 139 5.11 1.97 -1.96
CA VAL A 139 4.52 0.86 -2.72
C VAL A 139 3.10 1.17 -3.19
N SER A 140 2.28 1.80 -2.36
CA SER A 140 0.82 1.77 -2.45
C SER A 140 0.19 3.00 -3.08
N VAL A 141 0.63 4.21 -2.71
CA VAL A 141 -0.13 5.47 -2.91
C VAL A 141 -0.45 5.82 -4.35
N CYS A 142 0.33 5.33 -5.30
CA CYS A 142 0.07 5.57 -6.73
C CYS A 142 -0.97 4.60 -7.33
N THR A 143 -1.21 3.44 -6.70
CA THR A 143 -1.94 2.34 -7.31
C THR A 143 -3.05 1.75 -6.44
N GLU A 144 -2.96 1.84 -5.13
CA GLU A 144 -4.06 1.44 -4.24
C GLU A 144 -5.10 2.56 -4.16
N MET A 145 -6.38 2.20 -4.24
CA MET A 145 -7.45 3.17 -4.06
C MET A 145 -7.53 3.52 -2.57
N PRO A 146 -7.42 4.82 -2.20
CA PRO A 146 -7.75 5.22 -0.86
C PRO A 146 -9.21 4.86 -0.58
N CYS A 147 -9.44 4.15 0.51
CA CYS A 147 -10.75 3.68 0.90
C CYS A 147 -11.07 4.23 2.29
N LEU A 148 -12.09 5.09 2.34
CA LEU A 148 -12.52 5.73 3.56
C LEU A 148 -13.78 5.05 4.10
N SER A 149 -13.89 5.03 5.41
CA SER A 149 -15.02 4.47 6.12
C SER A 149 -16.12 5.51 6.34
N SER A 150 -17.36 5.07 6.18
CA SER A 150 -18.53 5.83 6.62
C SER A 150 -18.66 5.81 8.15
N ALA A 151 -19.67 6.48 8.70
CA ALA A 151 -19.97 6.45 10.12
C ALA A 151 -20.20 5.04 10.70
N SER A 152 -20.47 4.05 9.86
CA SER A 152 -20.57 2.63 10.25
C SER A 152 -19.20 1.93 10.40
N GLY A 153 -18.10 2.62 10.13
CA GLY A 153 -16.74 2.04 10.16
C GLY A 153 -16.42 1.16 8.96
N MET A 154 -17.27 1.16 7.91
CA MET A 154 -17.06 0.34 6.73
C MET A 154 -16.25 1.09 5.66
N PRO A 155 -15.13 0.53 5.16
CA PRO A 155 -14.27 1.16 4.15
C PRO A 155 -14.87 1.01 2.74
N GLU A 156 -15.97 1.69 2.46
CA GLU A 156 -16.74 1.57 1.22
C GLU A 156 -16.60 2.76 0.28
N ILE A 157 -16.09 3.89 0.78
CA ILE A 157 -15.98 5.14 0.02
C ILE A 157 -14.59 5.20 -0.62
N SER A 158 -14.50 5.01 -1.92
CA SER A 158 -13.20 5.00 -2.60
C SER A 158 -13.21 5.80 -3.89
N LEU A 159 -12.07 6.40 -4.20
CA LEU A 159 -11.77 7.03 -5.49
C LEU A 159 -10.51 6.41 -6.09
N LYS A 160 -10.38 6.44 -7.41
CA LYS A 160 -9.11 6.07 -8.04
C LYS A 160 -8.03 7.06 -7.62
N PRO A 161 -6.84 6.59 -7.21
CA PRO A 161 -5.76 7.49 -6.83
C PRO A 161 -5.37 8.38 -8.00
N HIS A 162 -4.99 9.60 -7.69
CA HIS A 162 -4.52 10.53 -8.68
C HIS A 162 -3.50 11.48 -8.08
N LEU A 163 -2.25 11.11 -8.24
CA LEU A 163 -1.11 11.95 -7.89
C LEU A 163 -0.49 12.49 -9.19
N ALA A 164 -0.17 13.76 -9.23
CA ALA A 164 0.60 14.35 -10.33
C ALA A 164 2.08 13.99 -10.21
N LEU A 165 2.58 13.95 -8.96
CA LEU A 165 3.97 13.64 -8.63
C LEU A 165 4.00 12.74 -7.38
N CYS A 166 4.91 11.76 -7.34
CA CYS A 166 5.24 10.98 -6.15
C CYS A 166 6.76 10.90 -6.03
N VAL A 167 7.31 11.39 -4.91
CA VAL A 167 8.76 11.42 -4.66
C VAL A 167 9.09 10.54 -3.48
N CYS A 168 9.70 9.39 -3.74
CA CYS A 168 10.10 8.38 -2.77
C CYS A 168 11.58 8.54 -2.46
N ASP A 169 11.88 9.12 -1.31
CA ASP A 169 13.25 9.20 -0.81
C ASP A 169 13.59 7.96 0.00
N LEU A 170 14.51 7.16 -0.50
CA LEU A 170 14.89 5.91 0.15
C LEU A 170 15.61 6.10 1.48
N ASP A 171 16.14 7.29 1.77
CA ASP A 171 16.77 7.60 3.06
C ASP A 171 15.78 7.46 4.24
N PHE A 172 14.47 7.46 3.96
CA PHE A 172 13.45 7.21 4.98
C PHE A 172 13.28 5.72 5.35
N VAL A 173 13.72 4.80 4.50
CA VAL A 173 13.39 3.37 4.62
C VAL A 173 14.60 2.44 4.60
N LEU A 174 15.78 2.90 4.15
CA LEU A 174 16.95 2.03 3.99
C LEU A 174 17.40 1.38 5.31
N ASP A 175 17.42 2.16 6.39
CA ASP A 175 17.87 1.71 7.72
C ASP A 175 16.67 1.50 8.68
N ALA A 176 15.44 1.55 8.18
CA ALA A 176 14.26 1.41 9.01
C ALA A 176 14.04 -0.05 9.46
N PRO A 177 13.61 -0.27 10.71
CA PRO A 177 13.36 -1.61 11.22
C PRO A 177 12.18 -2.29 10.53
N VAL A 178 12.11 -3.62 10.62
CA VAL A 178 11.02 -4.43 10.02
C VAL A 178 9.65 -3.94 10.48
N GLY A 179 9.49 -3.53 11.74
CA GLY A 179 8.22 -2.98 12.24
C GLY A 179 7.70 -1.77 11.44
N GLN A 180 8.57 -1.00 10.80
CA GLN A 180 8.19 0.13 9.93
C GLN A 180 8.09 -0.26 8.45
N ASN A 181 8.98 -1.13 7.97
CA ASN A 181 9.03 -1.53 6.55
C ASN A 181 8.19 -2.77 6.23
N GLY A 182 7.78 -3.55 7.23
CA GLY A 182 7.21 -4.89 7.06
C GLY A 182 6.01 -4.93 6.11
N LEU A 183 5.07 -3.98 6.21
CA LEU A 183 3.92 -3.93 5.31
C LEU A 183 4.34 -3.70 3.85
N GLY A 184 5.32 -2.82 3.62
CA GLY A 184 5.92 -2.61 2.32
C GLY A 184 6.60 -3.87 1.78
N TYR A 185 7.32 -4.59 2.62
CA TYR A 185 7.98 -5.86 2.25
C TYR A 185 6.98 -6.92 1.81
N VAL A 186 5.92 -7.15 2.60
CA VAL A 186 4.86 -8.10 2.23
C VAL A 186 4.22 -7.73 0.89
N LYS A 187 3.94 -6.46 0.67
CA LYS A 187 3.37 -5.97 -0.59
C LYS A 187 4.35 -6.09 -1.77
N ILE A 188 5.64 -5.97 -1.55
CA ILE A 188 6.67 -6.24 -2.58
C ILE A 188 6.65 -7.72 -2.98
N VAL A 189 6.68 -8.64 -2.02
CA VAL A 189 6.62 -10.09 -2.30
C VAL A 189 5.34 -10.43 -3.07
N ALA A 190 4.19 -9.93 -2.64
CA ALA A 190 2.90 -10.12 -3.33
C ALA A 190 2.93 -9.60 -4.78
N ALA A 191 3.56 -8.45 -5.02
CA ALA A 191 3.68 -7.86 -6.34
C ALA A 191 4.61 -8.67 -7.26
N TYR A 192 5.73 -9.17 -6.75
CA TYR A 192 6.63 -10.06 -7.49
C TYR A 192 5.94 -11.36 -7.90
N LEU A 193 5.15 -11.94 -7.00
CA LEU A 193 4.35 -13.14 -7.30
C LEU A 193 3.30 -12.86 -8.38
N SER A 194 2.66 -11.70 -8.35
CA SER A 194 1.57 -11.37 -9.28
C SER A 194 2.03 -10.83 -10.63
N GLU A 195 3.28 -10.42 -10.78
CA GLU A 195 3.81 -9.82 -12.02
C GLU A 195 4.03 -10.88 -13.12
N SER A 196 4.94 -11.82 -12.90
CA SER A 196 5.30 -12.85 -13.88
C SER A 196 6.16 -13.93 -13.24
N ARG A 197 6.24 -15.09 -13.89
CA ARG A 197 7.16 -16.17 -13.48
C ARG A 197 8.62 -15.66 -13.39
N ARG A 198 9.07 -14.90 -14.37
CA ARG A 198 10.43 -14.35 -14.39
C ARG A 198 10.68 -13.39 -13.22
N CYS A 199 9.70 -12.56 -12.91
CA CYS A 199 9.80 -11.64 -11.78
C CYS A 199 9.90 -12.43 -10.48
N TRP A 200 9.07 -13.44 -10.31
CA TRP A 200 9.06 -14.31 -9.14
C TRP A 200 10.38 -15.06 -8.93
N GLU A 201 10.96 -15.61 -9.98
CA GLU A 201 12.27 -16.25 -9.93
C GLU A 201 13.39 -15.28 -9.52
N GLY A 202 13.28 -14.01 -9.90
CA GLY A 202 14.21 -12.97 -9.45
C GLY A 202 13.97 -12.41 -8.05
N CYS A 203 12.86 -12.78 -7.40
CA CYS A 203 12.44 -12.22 -6.11
C CYS A 203 13.45 -12.57 -5.00
N GLU A 204 13.99 -13.79 -4.95
CA GLU A 204 14.95 -14.22 -3.96
C GLU A 204 16.19 -13.31 -3.93
N SER A 205 16.80 -13.07 -5.08
CA SER A 205 17.97 -12.19 -5.17
C SER A 205 17.62 -10.72 -4.84
N ALA A 206 16.42 -10.26 -5.18
CA ALA A 206 15.96 -8.92 -4.84
C ALA A 206 15.74 -8.77 -3.33
N VAL A 207 15.13 -9.75 -2.68
CA VAL A 207 14.90 -9.81 -1.23
C VAL A 207 16.23 -9.81 -0.47
N ALA A 208 17.18 -10.66 -0.87
CA ALA A 208 18.53 -10.71 -0.28
C ALA A 208 19.26 -9.36 -0.38
N ALA A 209 19.16 -8.68 -1.52
CA ALA A 209 19.77 -7.37 -1.71
C ALA A 209 19.04 -6.24 -0.92
N ILE A 210 17.72 -6.29 -0.80
CA ILE A 210 16.93 -5.40 0.06
C ILE A 210 17.35 -5.57 1.52
N ARG A 211 17.50 -6.81 1.98
CA ARG A 211 17.95 -7.13 3.34
C ARG A 211 19.32 -6.55 3.66
N GLN A 212 20.19 -6.45 2.65
CA GLN A 212 21.53 -5.85 2.76
C GLN A 212 21.51 -4.31 2.69
N GLY A 213 20.34 -3.67 2.64
CA GLY A 213 20.20 -2.20 2.54
C GLY A 213 20.59 -1.62 1.18
N SER A 214 20.50 -2.39 0.11
CA SER A 214 20.85 -1.93 -1.23
C SER A 214 19.83 -0.94 -1.78
N ALA A 215 20.16 0.35 -1.85
CA ALA A 215 19.30 1.39 -2.43
C ALA A 215 18.91 1.08 -3.90
N SER A 216 19.80 0.43 -4.65
CA SER A 216 19.49 -0.02 -6.03
C SER A 216 18.41 -1.10 -6.02
N ALA A 217 18.50 -2.08 -5.11
CA ALA A 217 17.50 -3.14 -4.98
C ALA A 217 16.13 -2.59 -4.57
N PHE A 218 16.08 -1.66 -3.62
CA PHE A 218 14.83 -0.96 -3.26
C PHE A 218 14.25 -0.21 -4.47
N THR A 219 15.09 0.53 -5.21
CA THR A 219 14.67 1.25 -6.41
C THR A 219 14.08 0.31 -7.45
N ASP A 220 14.75 -0.81 -7.74
CA ASP A 220 14.32 -1.80 -8.73
C ASP A 220 13.02 -2.49 -8.28
N ALA A 221 12.91 -2.85 -7.00
CA ALA A 221 11.72 -3.46 -6.43
C ALA A 221 10.52 -2.51 -6.52
N LEU A 222 10.66 -1.26 -6.10
CA LEU A 222 9.58 -0.27 -6.17
C LEU A 222 9.13 -0.01 -7.61
N CYS A 223 10.06 0.13 -8.56
CA CYS A 223 9.72 0.29 -9.97
C CYS A 223 9.00 -0.95 -10.54
N THR A 224 9.41 -2.16 -10.16
CA THR A 224 8.75 -3.42 -10.53
C THR A 224 7.33 -3.47 -10.00
N VAL A 225 7.14 -3.15 -8.72
CA VAL A 225 5.82 -3.08 -8.09
C VAL A 225 4.90 -2.10 -8.81
N GLN A 226 5.38 -0.89 -9.10
CA GLN A 226 4.57 0.12 -9.80
C GLN A 226 4.19 -0.35 -11.21
N SER A 227 5.09 -1.01 -11.95
CA SER A 227 4.80 -1.57 -13.27
C SER A 227 3.71 -2.64 -13.21
N SER A 228 3.86 -3.62 -12.32
CA SER A 228 2.90 -4.71 -12.10
C SER A 228 1.50 -4.18 -11.77
N ARG A 229 1.41 -3.27 -10.83
CA ARG A 229 0.14 -2.73 -10.35
C ARG A 229 -0.53 -1.78 -11.35
N LEU A 230 0.25 -1.06 -12.15
CA LEU A 230 -0.28 -0.13 -13.15
C LEU A 230 -1.25 -0.82 -14.12
N ASP A 231 -0.88 -1.98 -14.63
CA ASP A 231 -1.74 -2.73 -15.57
C ASP A 231 -3.00 -3.28 -14.88
N ILE A 232 -2.88 -3.70 -13.63
CA ILE A 232 -4.02 -4.13 -12.82
C ILE A 232 -5.01 -2.97 -12.61
N VAL A 233 -4.53 -1.80 -12.21
CA VAL A 233 -5.38 -0.61 -11.95
C VAL A 233 -6.04 -0.08 -13.22
N LYS A 234 -5.36 -0.15 -14.35
CA LYS A 234 -5.89 0.24 -15.68
C LYS A 234 -6.95 -0.73 -16.20
N SER A 235 -6.94 -1.97 -15.72
CA SER A 235 -7.85 -2.98 -16.22
C SER A 235 -9.31 -2.56 -16.02
N VAL A 236 -10.11 -2.75 -17.05
CA VAL A 236 -11.57 -2.58 -17.00
C VAL A 236 -12.25 -3.76 -16.30
N SER A 237 -11.56 -4.91 -16.21
CA SER A 237 -12.07 -6.12 -15.56
C SER A 237 -12.09 -5.96 -14.04
N PRO A 238 -13.23 -6.06 -13.37
CA PRO A 238 -13.30 -6.08 -11.91
C PRO A 238 -12.49 -7.25 -11.31
N SER A 239 -12.48 -8.39 -11.96
CA SER A 239 -11.74 -9.58 -11.52
C SER A 239 -10.23 -9.33 -11.47
N THR A 240 -9.68 -8.67 -12.48
CA THR A 240 -8.25 -8.32 -12.50
C THR A 240 -7.89 -7.40 -11.35
N ARG A 241 -8.73 -6.38 -11.06
CA ARG A 241 -8.48 -5.47 -9.93
C ARG A 241 -8.55 -6.16 -8.57
N GLN A 242 -9.33 -7.23 -8.47
CA GLN A 242 -9.41 -8.03 -7.25
C GLN A 242 -8.12 -8.80 -6.95
N SER A 243 -7.18 -8.93 -7.90
CA SER A 243 -5.88 -9.56 -7.65
C SER A 243 -5.07 -8.83 -6.56
N LEU A 244 -5.28 -7.52 -6.37
CA LEU A 244 -4.69 -6.74 -5.28
C LEU A 244 -5.25 -7.11 -3.88
N MET A 245 -6.26 -7.97 -3.83
CA MET A 245 -6.87 -8.45 -2.57
C MET A 245 -6.22 -9.72 -2.02
N TYR A 246 -5.22 -10.29 -2.71
CA TYR A 246 -4.51 -11.48 -2.24
C TYR A 246 -3.97 -11.30 -0.82
N GLY A 247 -4.33 -12.20 0.06
CA GLY A 247 -4.04 -12.17 1.50
C GLY A 247 -4.89 -11.19 2.33
N LYS A 248 -5.49 -10.16 1.72
CA LYS A 248 -6.12 -9.06 2.47
C LYS A 248 -7.45 -9.46 3.13
N VAL A 249 -8.23 -10.34 2.50
CA VAL A 249 -9.50 -10.82 3.10
C VAL A 249 -9.22 -11.60 4.37
N THR A 250 -8.28 -12.52 4.30
CA THR A 250 -7.84 -13.32 5.44
C THR A 250 -7.16 -12.48 6.51
N ALA A 251 -6.33 -11.50 6.12
CA ALA A 251 -5.70 -10.57 7.06
C ALA A 251 -6.72 -9.77 7.89
N ARG A 252 -7.78 -9.27 7.25
CA ARG A 252 -8.86 -8.55 7.95
C ARG A 252 -9.67 -9.47 8.87
N ALA A 253 -9.93 -10.71 8.44
CA ALA A 253 -10.55 -11.69 9.30
C ALA A 253 -9.70 -12.00 10.53
N LEU A 254 -8.39 -12.17 10.36
CA LEU A 254 -7.45 -12.30 11.48
C LEU A 254 -7.47 -11.07 12.39
N ARG A 255 -7.53 -9.85 11.83
CA ARG A 255 -7.67 -8.61 12.61
C ARG A 255 -8.92 -8.64 13.49
N SER A 256 -10.06 -9.07 12.94
CA SER A 256 -11.31 -9.13 13.70
C SER A 256 -11.31 -10.17 14.83
N CYS A 257 -10.51 -11.25 14.67
CA CYS A 257 -10.37 -12.31 15.70
C CYS A 257 -9.28 -12.01 16.73
N LEU A 258 -8.14 -11.42 16.31
CA LEU A 258 -6.96 -11.22 17.15
C LEU A 258 -6.88 -9.83 17.79
N GLY A 259 -7.69 -8.87 17.30
CA GLY A 259 -7.66 -7.49 17.79
C GLY A 259 -6.56 -6.64 17.13
N ASP A 260 -6.38 -5.42 17.67
CA ASP A 260 -5.54 -4.39 17.05
C ASP A 260 -4.07 -4.43 17.46
N GLU A 261 -3.69 -5.29 18.39
CA GLU A 261 -2.31 -5.38 18.88
C GLU A 261 -1.33 -6.01 17.88
N VAL A 262 -1.85 -6.85 16.97
CA VAL A 262 -1.02 -7.52 15.96
C VAL A 262 -0.73 -6.56 14.80
N PRO A 263 0.55 -6.33 14.43
CA PRO A 263 0.91 -5.46 13.30
C PRO A 263 0.29 -5.91 11.97
N GLU A 264 -0.16 -4.95 11.16
CA GLU A 264 -0.84 -5.23 9.88
C GLU A 264 0.01 -6.06 8.92
N TYR A 265 1.33 -5.84 8.91
CA TYR A 265 2.22 -6.61 8.04
C TYR A 265 2.24 -8.10 8.39
N GLN A 266 2.16 -8.45 9.67
CA GLN A 266 2.08 -9.86 10.11
C GLN A 266 0.74 -10.46 9.69
N LEU A 267 -0.37 -9.76 9.90
CA LEU A 267 -1.68 -10.24 9.48
C LEU A 267 -1.77 -10.44 7.96
N LEU A 268 -1.18 -9.53 7.17
CA LEU A 268 -1.17 -9.66 5.71
C LEU A 268 -0.28 -10.84 5.27
N ALA A 269 0.87 -11.03 5.90
CA ALA A 269 1.74 -12.17 5.64
C ALA A 269 1.04 -13.50 5.95
N GLU A 270 0.38 -13.60 7.12
CA GLU A 270 -0.42 -14.78 7.48
C GLU A 270 -1.60 -15.01 6.53
N GLY A 271 -2.25 -13.94 6.08
CA GLY A 271 -3.28 -14.02 5.06
C GLY A 271 -2.77 -14.61 3.75
N MET A 272 -1.59 -14.18 3.29
CA MET A 272 -0.94 -14.73 2.10
C MET A 272 -0.51 -16.19 2.30
N ARG A 273 0.07 -16.54 3.45
CA ARG A 273 0.45 -17.91 3.80
C ARG A 273 -0.75 -18.85 3.78
N PHE A 274 -1.87 -18.45 4.38
CA PHE A 274 -3.11 -19.21 4.37
C PHE A 274 -3.68 -19.37 2.96
N GLU A 275 -3.86 -18.25 2.24
CA GLU A 275 -4.46 -18.25 0.90
C GLU A 275 -3.59 -19.00 -0.13
N ALA A 276 -2.25 -19.01 0.00
CA ALA A 276 -1.36 -19.82 -0.85
C ALA A 276 -1.57 -21.34 -0.65
N ARG A 277 -1.79 -21.78 0.58
CA ARG A 277 -2.09 -23.19 0.91
C ARG A 277 -3.45 -23.63 0.38
N VAL A 278 -4.46 -22.75 0.49
CA VAL A 278 -5.77 -23.00 -0.15
C VAL A 278 -5.63 -23.05 -1.67
N ALA A 279 -4.83 -22.15 -2.26
CA ALA A 279 -4.59 -22.11 -3.70
C ALA A 279 -3.89 -23.39 -4.23
N HIS A 280 -3.03 -24.00 -3.43
CA HIS A 280 -2.39 -25.27 -3.78
C HIS A 280 -3.42 -26.35 -4.03
N GLU A 281 -4.43 -26.48 -3.21
CA GLU A 281 -5.49 -27.47 -3.40
C GLU A 281 -6.49 -27.09 -4.51
N VAL A 282 -6.91 -25.82 -4.58
CA VAL A 282 -8.04 -25.39 -5.42
C VAL A 282 -7.61 -25.05 -6.86
N LEU A 283 -6.38 -24.63 -7.04
CA LEU A 283 -5.85 -24.12 -8.32
C LEU A 283 -4.58 -24.82 -8.80
N ASP A 284 -4.11 -25.87 -8.10
CA ASP A 284 -2.83 -26.54 -8.36
C ASP A 284 -1.63 -25.56 -8.29
N PHE A 285 -1.69 -24.57 -7.37
CA PHE A 285 -0.56 -23.69 -7.14
C PHE A 285 0.61 -24.51 -6.62
N SER A 286 1.80 -24.35 -7.19
CA SER A 286 2.96 -25.20 -6.87
C SER A 286 3.30 -25.13 -5.39
N ILE A 287 3.55 -26.27 -4.77
CA ILE A 287 3.97 -26.32 -3.36
C ILE A 287 5.34 -25.67 -3.16
N GLU A 288 6.22 -25.74 -4.16
CA GLU A 288 7.51 -25.06 -4.16
C GLU A 288 7.32 -23.54 -4.13
N ASP A 289 6.33 -23.01 -4.87
CA ASP A 289 6.02 -21.58 -4.86
C ASP A 289 5.37 -21.15 -3.51
N VAL A 290 4.62 -22.05 -2.83
CA VAL A 290 4.09 -21.80 -1.48
C VAL A 290 5.24 -21.61 -0.48
N PHE A 291 6.17 -22.57 -0.42
CA PHE A 291 7.32 -22.48 0.48
C PHE A 291 8.26 -21.34 0.11
N ALA A 292 8.50 -21.12 -1.18
CA ALA A 292 9.31 -20.00 -1.64
C ALA A 292 8.72 -18.64 -1.24
N GLN A 293 7.39 -18.52 -1.12
CA GLN A 293 6.77 -17.31 -0.58
C GLN A 293 7.09 -17.13 0.91
N ASP A 294 6.95 -18.20 1.68
CA ASP A 294 7.22 -18.17 3.12
C ASP A 294 8.69 -17.83 3.39
N ASP A 295 9.62 -18.49 2.69
CA ASP A 295 11.08 -18.24 2.78
C ASP A 295 11.43 -16.76 2.50
N ARG A 296 10.80 -16.15 1.47
CA ARG A 296 11.03 -14.74 1.12
C ARG A 296 10.51 -13.77 2.17
N LEU A 297 9.39 -14.09 2.80
CA LEU A 297 8.85 -13.30 3.91
C LEU A 297 9.77 -13.40 5.13
N GLU A 298 10.21 -14.60 5.48
CA GLU A 298 11.13 -14.85 6.60
C GLU A 298 12.49 -14.19 6.39
N GLU A 299 13.05 -14.25 5.19
CA GLU A 299 14.30 -13.57 4.86
C GLU A 299 14.20 -12.05 5.07
N LEU A 300 13.02 -11.45 4.87
CA LEU A 300 12.74 -10.05 5.18
C LEU A 300 12.45 -9.78 6.67
N GLY A 301 12.54 -10.82 7.53
CA GLY A 301 12.29 -10.74 8.96
C GLY A 301 10.81 -10.77 9.34
N ILE A 302 9.96 -11.32 8.47
CA ILE A 302 8.52 -11.49 8.70
C ILE A 302 8.26 -12.97 8.99
N GLU A 303 8.50 -13.33 10.23
CA GLU A 303 8.34 -14.70 10.72
C GLU A 303 6.86 -15.10 10.81
N GLU A 304 6.62 -16.39 11.00
CA GLU A 304 5.30 -16.93 11.25
C GLU A 304 4.74 -16.43 12.59
N LEU A 305 3.47 -16.03 12.60
CA LEU A 305 2.81 -15.55 13.81
C LEU A 305 2.26 -16.71 14.64
N ALA A 306 2.66 -16.77 15.91
CA ALA A 306 2.12 -17.71 16.87
C ALA A 306 0.78 -17.22 17.43
N PHE A 307 -0.32 -17.94 17.21
CA PHE A 307 -1.63 -17.61 17.76
C PHE A 307 -2.55 -18.84 17.82
N LYS A 308 -3.64 -18.71 18.59
CA LYS A 308 -4.66 -19.75 18.72
C LYS A 308 -6.04 -19.15 18.47
N LEU A 309 -6.77 -19.72 17.52
CA LEU A 309 -8.15 -19.37 17.19
C LEU A 309 -9.00 -20.62 17.00
N ASP A 310 -10.32 -20.48 17.13
CA ASP A 310 -11.27 -21.48 16.71
C ASP A 310 -11.44 -21.46 15.19
N ALA A 311 -11.41 -22.64 14.55
CA ALA A 311 -11.47 -22.74 13.09
C ALA A 311 -12.83 -22.29 12.52
N HIS A 312 -13.92 -22.52 13.25
CA HIS A 312 -15.24 -22.08 12.81
C HIS A 312 -15.37 -20.56 12.87
N GLU A 313 -14.93 -19.94 13.97
CA GLU A 313 -14.90 -18.49 14.12
C GLU A 313 -14.06 -17.83 13.03
N PHE A 314 -12.88 -18.36 12.74
CA PHE A 314 -12.00 -17.85 11.69
C PHE A 314 -12.63 -17.93 10.28
N VAL A 315 -13.25 -19.07 9.95
CA VAL A 315 -13.92 -19.23 8.63
C VAL A 315 -15.11 -18.29 8.49
N GLU A 316 -15.93 -18.13 9.54
CA GLU A 316 -17.03 -17.17 9.53
C GLU A 316 -16.54 -15.73 9.40
N ALA A 317 -15.43 -15.37 10.03
CA ALA A 317 -14.80 -14.06 9.87
C ALA A 317 -14.32 -13.83 8.43
N ILE A 318 -13.68 -14.80 7.77
CA ILE A 318 -13.27 -14.72 6.35
C ILE A 318 -14.49 -14.50 5.45
N LYS A 319 -15.56 -15.26 5.67
CA LYS A 319 -16.80 -15.13 4.90
C LYS A 319 -17.45 -13.76 5.12
N ALA A 320 -17.52 -13.29 6.36
CA ALA A 320 -18.08 -11.99 6.72
C ALA A 320 -17.30 -10.86 6.03
N GLU A 321 -15.96 -10.87 6.08
CA GLU A 321 -15.14 -9.90 5.37
C GLU A 321 -15.38 -9.89 3.86
N ARG A 322 -15.48 -11.06 3.26
CA ARG A 322 -15.73 -11.15 1.83
C ARG A 322 -17.11 -10.64 1.43
N PHE A 323 -18.15 -11.00 2.18
CA PHE A 323 -19.52 -10.59 1.88
C PHE A 323 -19.76 -9.08 2.10
N ARG A 324 -18.93 -8.38 2.86
CA ARG A 324 -18.94 -6.91 2.93
C ARG A 324 -18.73 -6.25 1.57
N HIS A 325 -17.97 -6.88 0.67
CA HIS A 325 -17.56 -6.29 -0.60
C HIS A 325 -18.13 -6.98 -1.84
N ALA A 326 -18.78 -8.13 -1.70
CA ALA A 326 -19.34 -8.87 -2.84
C ALA A 326 -20.40 -9.87 -2.42
N ASN A 327 -21.38 -10.11 -3.30
CA ASN A 327 -22.46 -11.07 -3.09
C ASN A 327 -22.04 -12.54 -3.24
N ARG A 328 -20.75 -12.81 -3.47
CA ARG A 328 -20.23 -14.14 -3.72
C ARG A 328 -19.00 -14.37 -2.86
N PHE A 329 -18.87 -15.60 -2.33
CA PHE A 329 -17.64 -16.00 -1.66
C PHE A 329 -16.61 -16.42 -2.71
N LEU A 330 -15.67 -15.52 -2.98
CA LEU A 330 -14.57 -15.72 -3.92
C LEU A 330 -13.29 -15.14 -3.28
N LEU A 331 -12.21 -15.90 -3.19
CA LEU A 331 -10.91 -15.44 -2.76
C LEU A 331 -10.00 -15.11 -3.95
N SER A 332 -9.07 -14.22 -3.76
CA SER A 332 -8.05 -13.85 -4.75
C SER A 332 -6.83 -14.73 -4.58
N LEU A 333 -6.80 -15.86 -5.24
CA LEU A 333 -5.81 -16.92 -5.05
C LEU A 333 -4.78 -16.97 -6.17
N PRO A 334 -3.48 -17.23 -5.89
CA PRO A 334 -2.47 -17.45 -6.91
C PRO A 334 -2.72 -18.79 -7.62
N LYS A 335 -2.64 -18.78 -8.96
CA LYS A 335 -2.69 -20.00 -9.76
C LYS A 335 -1.29 -20.47 -10.14
N TYR A 336 -0.47 -19.54 -10.54
CA TYR A 336 0.96 -19.65 -10.79
C TYR A 336 1.54 -18.24 -10.79
N PRO A 337 2.85 -18.05 -10.57
CA PRO A 337 3.46 -16.73 -10.63
C PRO A 337 3.11 -15.98 -11.92
N GLY A 338 2.63 -14.75 -11.76
CA GLY A 338 2.06 -13.92 -12.82
C GLY A 338 0.54 -14.02 -12.98
N THR A 339 -0.14 -14.85 -12.18
CA THR A 339 -1.60 -14.97 -12.30
C THR A 339 -2.27 -15.19 -10.95
N ILE A 340 -3.01 -14.18 -10.53
CA ILE A 340 -3.95 -14.25 -9.40
C ILE A 340 -5.36 -14.39 -9.97
N ARG A 341 -6.16 -15.31 -9.44
CA ARG A 341 -7.53 -15.56 -9.88
C ARG A 341 -8.53 -15.41 -8.75
N LEU A 342 -9.67 -14.85 -9.10
CA LEU A 342 -10.84 -14.82 -8.24
C LEU A 342 -11.54 -16.18 -8.33
N THR A 343 -11.51 -16.94 -7.25
CA THR A 343 -11.86 -18.37 -7.21
C THR A 343 -12.85 -18.66 -6.09
N SER A 344 -13.88 -19.47 -6.37
CA SER A 344 -14.73 -20.02 -5.32
C SER A 344 -13.98 -21.11 -4.56
N VAL A 345 -14.20 -21.15 -3.26
CA VAL A 345 -13.66 -22.18 -2.37
C VAL A 345 -14.84 -22.82 -1.64
N ASP A 346 -14.93 -24.13 -1.68
CA ASP A 346 -15.98 -24.88 -0.99
C ASP A 346 -15.77 -24.81 0.53
N ASP A 347 -16.87 -24.75 1.28
CA ASP A 347 -16.85 -24.59 2.73
C ASP A 347 -16.07 -25.72 3.43
N GLU A 348 -16.17 -26.97 2.94
CA GLU A 348 -15.43 -28.09 3.48
C GLU A 348 -13.91 -27.95 3.28
N VAL A 349 -13.50 -27.47 2.11
CA VAL A 349 -12.09 -27.20 1.80
C VAL A 349 -11.57 -26.07 2.69
N LEU A 350 -12.31 -24.98 2.78
CA LEU A 350 -11.93 -23.83 3.62
C LEU A 350 -11.78 -24.21 5.08
N MET A 351 -12.76 -24.98 5.62
CA MET A 351 -12.72 -25.44 7.02
C MET A 351 -11.55 -26.38 7.30
N ARG A 352 -11.26 -27.32 6.39
CA ARG A 352 -10.13 -28.24 6.53
C ARG A 352 -8.79 -27.49 6.56
N HIS A 353 -8.61 -26.53 5.61
CA HIS A 353 -7.41 -25.69 5.59
C HIS A 353 -7.30 -24.81 6.84
N ALA A 354 -8.40 -24.20 7.29
CA ALA A 354 -8.41 -23.39 8.50
C ALA A 354 -8.00 -24.24 9.72
N THR A 355 -8.57 -25.44 9.89
CA THR A 355 -8.23 -26.32 10.99
C THR A 355 -6.74 -26.70 11.00
N ALA A 356 -6.20 -27.13 9.86
CA ALA A 356 -4.79 -27.52 9.76
C ALA A 356 -3.84 -26.31 9.98
N TYR A 357 -4.18 -25.18 9.39
CA TYR A 357 -3.40 -23.96 9.51
C TYR A 357 -3.34 -23.42 10.93
N LEU A 358 -4.50 -23.33 11.59
CA LEU A 358 -4.57 -22.85 12.98
C LEU A 358 -3.90 -23.81 13.97
N ALA A 359 -3.92 -25.13 13.69
CA ALA A 359 -3.17 -26.10 14.48
C ALA A 359 -1.65 -25.81 14.40
N SER A 360 -1.11 -25.59 13.20
CA SER A 360 0.31 -25.26 13.03
C SER A 360 0.69 -23.94 13.73
N ARG A 361 -0.18 -22.92 13.73
CA ARG A 361 0.07 -21.66 14.43
C ARG A 361 0.03 -21.78 15.95
N ALA A 362 -0.83 -22.66 16.46
CA ALA A 362 -0.91 -22.95 17.89
C ALA A 362 0.30 -23.76 18.41
N GLU A 363 0.92 -24.59 17.57
CA GLU A 363 2.14 -25.32 17.91
C GLU A 363 3.31 -24.38 18.21
N LEU A 364 3.43 -23.25 17.48
CA LEU A 364 4.46 -22.23 17.70
C LEU A 364 4.37 -21.55 19.08
N LEU A 365 3.23 -21.66 19.79
CA LEU A 365 3.11 -21.15 21.16
C LEU A 365 3.78 -22.06 22.20
N THR A 366 4.14 -23.28 21.80
CA THR A 366 4.68 -24.31 22.72
C THR A 366 6.19 -24.53 22.52
N GLU A 367 6.77 -23.95 21.50
CA GLU A 367 8.21 -23.89 21.25
C GLU A 367 8.85 -22.68 21.92
#